data_680f2e2c426f3beff12dffd042338d2a
#
_entry.id   680f2e2c426f3beff12dffd042338d2a
#
_cell.length_a   1.000
_cell.length_b   1.000
_cell.length_c   1.000
_cell.angle_alpha   90.00
_cell.angle_beta   90.00
_cell.angle_gamma   90.00
#
_symmetry.space_group_name_H-M   'P 1'
#
loop_
_entity.id
_entity.type
_entity.pdbx_description
1 polymer ?
#
loop_
_entity_poly.entity_id
_entity_poly.type
_entity_poly.pdbx_seq_one_letter_code
_entity_poly.pdbx_strand_id
1 'polypeptide(L)'
;MKKVLSALSALALIASMTACGSTSSNDDASSSTSESSASESSAEESSEAESSSEDNGGSEGKTTLNIWSFTEEVPGMVQKYIDTHPDFAAKYDIETTVIPTTDQNYQPALDQALAAGGKEAPDLYCAEAAFVLKYTQGDASQYACPYKDLGIDVDAGIKDAEIAQYTVDIGTNGDGDVVGLGYQATGGAFIYRRSIAKDAFGDDSPEAVSKAIGGGSNSWDTFFEAAETLKGKGYGIVSGDGDIWHAVENSSDKGWIVDGKLTIDPKREAFLDLSKKLKDNDYHNDTQDWQEGWFADMKGEGSKGILGFFGPAWLINYTLAPNCGGEAVGEGTYGDWGICEPPIGFFWGGTWVLANKESEHKDALGEIINWITLDTSEDGLQYQWANGTYADGGTKDAVASAAVMAKSDGTLDFLGGQNMFDIFQKANAFANGKNLTQYDEAINGLWRDQVRQYTAGEKDRDAAIEDFKSNVSDSLDVTVD
;
A
#
# COMPACT_ATOMS: atom_id res chain seq x y z
N MET A 1 28.76 -6.94 30.79
CA MET A 1 27.29 -6.93 30.71
C MET A 1 26.85 -5.48 30.61
N LYS A 2 26.74 -4.95 29.39
CA LYS A 2 26.16 -3.62 29.10
C LYS A 2 25.05 -3.89 28.11
N LYS A 3 23.80 -3.66 28.54
CA LYS A 3 22.60 -3.71 27.70
C LYS A 3 22.65 -2.49 26.80
N VAL A 4 22.70 -2.74 25.48
CA VAL A 4 22.45 -1.72 24.47
C VAL A 4 20.97 -1.80 24.19
N LEU A 5 20.22 -0.79 24.62
CA LEU A 5 18.85 -0.55 24.20
C LEU A 5 18.88 -0.04 22.75
N SER A 6 18.38 -0.82 21.83
CA SER A 6 17.98 -0.33 20.51
C SER A 6 16.60 0.29 20.64
N ALA A 7 16.54 1.60 20.58
CA ALA A 7 15.28 2.33 20.47
C ALA A 7 14.83 2.29 18.99
N LEU A 8 13.87 1.44 18.66
CA LEU A 8 13.08 1.60 17.44
C LEU A 8 12.13 2.77 17.65
N SER A 9 12.40 3.87 16.96
CA SER A 9 11.50 5.00 16.89
C SER A 9 10.35 4.67 15.94
N ALA A 10 9.22 4.26 16.50
CA ALA A 10 7.96 4.25 15.78
C ALA A 10 7.56 5.71 15.52
N LEU A 11 7.67 6.19 14.29
CA LEU A 11 7.12 7.48 13.88
C LEU A 11 5.61 7.33 13.76
N ALA A 12 4.89 7.83 14.76
CA ALA A 12 3.47 8.09 14.66
C ALA A 12 3.26 9.30 13.73
N LEU A 13 2.77 9.07 12.52
CA LEU A 13 2.32 10.11 11.60
C LEU A 13 0.94 10.61 12.03
N ILE A 14 0.91 11.73 12.72
CA ILE A 14 -0.32 12.48 12.98
C ILE A 14 -0.51 13.44 11.80
N ALA A 15 -1.42 13.13 10.89
CA ALA A 15 -1.89 14.05 9.88
C ALA A 15 -2.96 14.97 10.50
N SER A 16 -2.60 16.21 10.82
CA SER A 16 -3.55 17.24 11.22
C SER A 16 -4.12 17.91 9.96
N MET A 17 -5.34 17.54 9.58
CA MET A 17 -6.12 18.34 8.63
C MET A 17 -6.86 19.44 9.39
N THR A 18 -6.45 20.67 9.17
CA THR A 18 -7.13 21.87 9.66
C THR A 18 -8.31 22.14 8.73
N ALA A 19 -9.52 21.94 9.20
CA ALA A 19 -10.74 22.35 8.53
C ALA A 19 -10.86 23.90 8.60
N CYS A 20 -10.91 24.59 7.46
CA CYS A 20 -11.32 25.98 7.35
C CYS A 20 -12.85 26.05 7.39
N GLY A 21 -13.42 26.39 8.54
CA GLY A 21 -14.79 26.83 8.66
C GLY A 21 -14.86 28.36 8.60
N SER A 22 -15.51 28.89 7.57
CA SER A 22 -15.82 30.30 7.43
C SER A 22 -17.06 30.67 8.23
N THR A 23 -16.94 31.60 9.18
CA THR A 23 -18.07 32.43 9.65
C THR A 23 -17.66 33.89 9.68
N SER A 24 -18.39 34.66 8.92
CA SER A 24 -18.35 36.12 8.85
C SER A 24 -19.00 36.75 10.08
N SER A 25 -18.37 37.76 10.68
CA SER A 25 -19.06 38.99 11.16
C SER A 25 -18.07 40.07 11.48
N ASN A 26 -18.45 41.25 11.02
CA ASN A 26 -17.79 42.58 11.15
C ASN A 26 -17.51 43.00 12.61
N ASP A 27 -16.44 43.76 12.88
CA ASP A 27 -16.38 45.23 12.89
C ASP A 27 -15.10 45.75 13.57
N ASP A 28 -14.61 46.86 12.95
CA ASP A 28 -13.89 48.02 13.47
C ASP A 28 -12.44 48.01 14.00
N ALA A 29 -11.65 48.62 13.14
CA ALA A 29 -10.74 49.74 13.33
C ALA A 29 -9.73 49.80 14.50
N SER A 30 -8.46 49.80 14.18
CA SER A 30 -7.62 51.00 14.38
C SER A 30 -6.13 50.75 14.10
N SER A 31 -5.60 51.63 13.32
CA SER A 31 -4.25 51.93 12.88
C SER A 31 -3.14 51.86 13.93
N SER A 32 -1.92 51.40 13.52
CA SER A 32 -0.72 52.28 13.62
C SER A 32 0.48 51.67 12.87
N THR A 33 1.05 52.51 12.06
CA THR A 33 2.30 52.46 11.32
C THR A 33 3.55 52.44 12.20
N SER A 34 4.63 51.82 11.68
CA SER A 34 6.00 52.36 11.54
C SER A 34 6.94 51.26 11.07
N GLU A 35 7.43 51.37 9.83
CA GLU A 35 8.72 51.83 9.34
C GLU A 35 9.94 51.15 9.92
N SER A 36 10.59 50.41 9.04
CA SER A 36 11.89 50.52 8.36
C SER A 36 13.15 50.43 9.21
N SER A 37 14.07 49.58 8.83
CA SER A 37 15.34 50.00 8.26
C SER A 37 16.21 48.82 7.83
N ALA A 38 16.76 48.98 6.64
CA ALA A 38 17.82 48.19 6.04
C ALA A 38 19.18 48.62 6.61
N SER A 39 20.15 47.72 6.60
CA SER A 39 21.55 48.12 6.40
C SER A 39 22.35 46.98 5.79
N GLU A 40 23.05 47.38 4.74
CA GLU A 40 23.97 46.66 3.88
C GLU A 40 25.35 46.47 4.50
N SER A 41 26.13 45.64 3.73
CA SER A 41 27.58 45.64 3.49
C SER A 41 28.41 44.81 4.45
N SER A 42 29.48 44.18 4.04
CA SER A 42 30.32 44.10 2.85
C SER A 42 31.27 42.92 2.93
N ALA A 43 31.55 42.38 1.79
CA ALA A 43 32.65 41.77 1.08
C ALA A 43 34.07 41.60 1.73
N GLU A 44 34.74 40.56 1.15
CA GLU A 44 36.19 40.31 1.02
C GLU A 44 36.82 39.53 2.21
N GLU A 45 37.60 38.49 1.96
CA GLU A 45 38.72 38.27 1.04
C GLU A 45 39.08 36.77 0.90
N SER A 46 39.63 36.45 -0.23
CA SER A 46 40.21 35.22 -0.69
C SER A 46 41.46 34.76 0.10
N SER A 47 41.66 33.45 0.24
CA SER A 47 43.00 32.89 0.29
C SER A 47 43.06 31.56 -0.46
N GLU A 48 43.81 31.59 -1.56
CA GLU A 48 44.33 30.44 -2.28
C GLU A 48 45.23 29.62 -1.36
N ALA A 49 45.05 28.31 -1.37
CA ALA A 49 46.08 27.38 -0.91
C ALA A 49 46.23 26.24 -1.94
N GLU A 50 47.45 26.10 -2.38
CA GLU A 50 47.95 25.31 -3.46
C GLU A 50 47.66 23.81 -3.33
N SER A 51 47.40 23.17 -4.49
CA SER A 51 47.38 21.79 -4.76
C SER A 51 48.73 21.11 -4.46
N SER A 52 48.71 20.10 -3.66
CA SER A 52 49.70 19.04 -3.71
C SER A 52 49.02 17.75 -4.21
N SER A 53 49.28 17.44 -5.46
CA SER A 53 49.00 16.17 -6.08
C SER A 53 49.84 15.08 -5.43
N GLU A 54 49.25 14.26 -4.59
CA GLU A 54 49.77 12.93 -4.31
C GLU A 54 48.95 11.91 -5.12
N ASP A 55 49.64 11.41 -6.13
CA ASP A 55 49.25 10.23 -6.91
C ASP A 55 49.18 9.03 -5.96
N ASN A 56 47.97 8.66 -5.53
CA ASN A 56 47.72 7.40 -4.82
C ASN A 56 47.00 6.45 -5.76
N GLY A 57 47.65 5.35 -6.02
CA GLY A 57 47.28 4.29 -6.94
C GLY A 57 45.82 3.89 -6.88
N GLY A 58 45.20 3.77 -8.05
CA GLY A 58 43.79 3.53 -8.27
C GLY A 58 43.19 2.39 -7.46
N SER A 59 42.44 2.72 -6.48
CA SER A 59 41.22 2.02 -6.11
C SER A 59 40.21 2.45 -7.18
N GLU A 60 39.84 1.60 -8.12
CA GLU A 60 38.64 1.82 -8.94
C GLU A 60 37.49 2.04 -7.97
N GLY A 61 36.95 3.26 -7.92
CA GLY A 61 35.82 3.60 -7.06
C GLY A 61 34.63 2.73 -7.45
N LYS A 62 33.89 2.24 -6.46
CA LYS A 62 32.62 1.53 -6.71
C LYS A 62 31.68 2.39 -7.53
N THR A 63 30.87 1.74 -8.34
CA THR A 63 29.75 2.38 -9.04
C THR A 63 28.59 2.57 -8.07
N THR A 64 28.03 3.75 -7.99
CA THR A 64 26.86 4.06 -7.14
C THR A 64 25.59 3.84 -7.95
N LEU A 65 24.67 3.04 -7.42
CA LEU A 65 23.31 2.85 -7.93
C LEU A 65 22.36 3.79 -7.17
N ASN A 66 21.53 4.51 -7.90
CA ASN A 66 20.60 5.48 -7.36
C ASN A 66 19.22 4.84 -7.17
N ILE A 67 18.79 4.68 -5.92
CA ILE A 67 17.57 3.96 -5.54
C ILE A 67 16.52 4.93 -5.01
N TRP A 68 15.36 5.01 -5.67
CA TRP A 68 14.26 5.85 -5.24
C TRP A 68 13.07 5.04 -4.73
N SER A 69 12.55 5.41 -3.57
CA SER A 69 11.41 4.75 -2.95
C SER A 69 10.56 5.73 -2.15
N PHE A 70 9.34 5.30 -1.87
CA PHE A 70 8.43 6.02 -0.97
C PHE A 70 8.51 5.50 0.48
N THR A 71 9.24 4.40 0.72
CA THR A 71 9.55 3.82 2.04
C THR A 71 10.99 3.35 2.07
N GLU A 72 11.52 3.08 3.27
CA GLU A 72 12.86 2.51 3.48
C GLU A 72 12.93 1.00 3.15
N GLU A 73 11.82 0.36 2.79
CA GLU A 73 11.73 -1.10 2.68
C GLU A 73 12.59 -1.64 1.55
N VAL A 74 12.38 -1.21 0.30
CA VAL A 74 13.19 -1.67 -0.84
C VAL A 74 14.63 -1.18 -0.77
N PRO A 75 14.93 0.09 -0.39
CA PRO A 75 16.31 0.50 -0.10
C PRO A 75 17.01 -0.42 0.91
N GLY A 76 16.34 -0.82 1.98
CA GLY A 76 16.85 -1.78 2.96
C GLY A 76 17.09 -3.18 2.37
N MET A 77 16.23 -3.63 1.46
CA MET A 77 16.42 -4.90 0.73
C MET A 77 17.66 -4.86 -0.16
N VAL A 78 17.86 -3.78 -0.90
CA VAL A 78 19.05 -3.60 -1.76
C VAL A 78 20.32 -3.53 -0.91
N GLN A 79 20.28 -2.81 0.22
CA GLN A 79 21.41 -2.78 1.15
C GLN A 79 21.73 -4.19 1.68
N LYS A 80 20.72 -4.96 2.05
CA LYS A 80 20.91 -6.35 2.50
C LYS A 80 21.51 -7.23 1.40
N TYR A 81 21.08 -7.05 0.15
CA TYR A 81 21.70 -7.75 -0.98
C TYR A 81 23.20 -7.45 -1.06
N ILE A 82 23.59 -6.19 -0.97
CA ILE A 82 25.00 -5.77 -0.93
C ILE A 82 25.74 -6.43 0.24
N ASP A 83 25.19 -6.39 1.44
CA ASP A 83 25.82 -6.91 2.66
C ASP A 83 26.05 -8.43 2.60
N THR A 84 25.20 -9.16 1.86
CA THR A 84 25.26 -10.62 1.76
C THR A 84 25.96 -11.13 0.48
N HIS A 85 26.26 -10.23 -0.48
CA HIS A 85 26.87 -10.56 -1.77
C HIS A 85 28.21 -9.81 -1.96
N PRO A 86 29.34 -10.29 -1.39
CA PRO A 86 30.60 -9.56 -1.37
C PRO A 86 31.17 -9.25 -2.75
N ASP A 87 30.92 -10.09 -3.76
CA ASP A 87 31.34 -9.85 -5.14
C ASP A 87 30.59 -8.69 -5.80
N PHE A 88 29.32 -8.51 -5.42
CA PHE A 88 28.50 -7.37 -5.82
C PHE A 88 28.95 -6.12 -5.05
N ALA A 89 29.11 -6.24 -3.74
CA ALA A 89 29.58 -5.17 -2.86
C ALA A 89 30.97 -4.63 -3.24
N ALA A 90 31.82 -5.44 -3.88
CA ALA A 90 33.11 -4.97 -4.37
C ALA A 90 33.00 -4.01 -5.57
N LYS A 91 31.89 -4.04 -6.31
CA LYS A 91 31.68 -3.27 -7.54
C LYS A 91 30.70 -2.09 -7.33
N TYR A 92 29.69 -2.28 -6.47
CA TYR A 92 28.57 -1.37 -6.36
C TYR A 92 28.38 -0.88 -4.92
N ASP A 93 27.83 0.33 -4.83
CA ASP A 93 27.33 0.97 -3.62
C ASP A 93 25.97 1.60 -3.95
N ILE A 94 25.19 2.05 -2.97
CA ILE A 94 23.90 2.68 -3.23
C ILE A 94 23.83 4.10 -2.65
N GLU A 95 23.09 4.95 -3.36
CA GLU A 95 22.55 6.19 -2.86
C GLU A 95 21.03 6.08 -2.85
N THR A 96 20.38 6.47 -1.78
CA THR A 96 18.94 6.29 -1.60
C THR A 96 18.23 7.62 -1.47
N THR A 97 17.11 7.76 -2.19
CA THR A 97 16.18 8.88 -2.05
C THR A 97 14.82 8.33 -1.62
N VAL A 98 14.41 8.67 -0.40
CA VAL A 98 13.13 8.23 0.16
C VAL A 98 12.23 9.44 0.38
N ILE A 99 11.08 9.47 -0.32
CA ILE A 99 10.08 10.53 -0.25
C ILE A 99 8.74 9.89 0.08
N PRO A 100 8.19 10.07 1.30
CA PRO A 100 6.89 9.50 1.67
C PRO A 100 5.75 9.98 0.77
N THR A 101 4.76 9.12 0.56
CA THR A 101 3.57 9.45 -0.26
C THR A 101 2.58 10.36 0.44
N THR A 102 2.69 10.53 1.77
CA THR A 102 1.74 11.28 2.61
C THR A 102 1.50 12.72 2.18
N ASP A 103 2.53 13.38 1.62
CA ASP A 103 2.44 14.77 1.15
C ASP A 103 2.25 14.86 -0.38
N GLN A 104 2.02 13.72 -1.05
CA GLN A 104 1.88 13.61 -2.50
C GLN A 104 3.10 14.15 -3.30
N ASN A 105 4.27 14.19 -2.68
CA ASN A 105 5.49 14.74 -3.28
C ASN A 105 6.30 13.69 -4.06
N TYR A 106 6.11 12.39 -3.79
CA TYR A 106 6.92 11.34 -4.40
C TYR A 106 6.76 11.28 -5.91
N GLN A 107 5.52 11.17 -6.40
CA GLN A 107 5.27 11.04 -7.84
C GLN A 107 5.77 12.26 -8.64
N PRO A 108 5.49 13.54 -8.24
CA PRO A 108 6.02 14.69 -8.96
C PRO A 108 7.56 14.75 -8.98
N ALA A 109 8.21 14.36 -7.87
CA ALA A 109 9.67 14.33 -7.81
C ALA A 109 10.25 13.22 -8.71
N LEU A 110 9.66 12.03 -8.68
CA LEU A 110 10.05 10.91 -9.52
C LEU A 110 9.88 11.23 -11.01
N ASP A 111 8.73 11.81 -11.39
CA ASP A 111 8.47 12.25 -12.76
C ASP A 111 9.51 13.23 -13.27
N GLN A 112 9.85 14.23 -12.42
CA GLN A 112 10.86 15.22 -12.76
C GLN A 112 12.25 14.59 -12.91
N ALA A 113 12.64 13.69 -12.02
CA ALA A 113 13.93 13.02 -12.06
C ALA A 113 14.06 12.12 -13.29
N LEU A 114 13.04 11.31 -13.59
CA LEU A 114 13.00 10.45 -14.77
C LEU A 114 13.05 11.26 -16.07
N ALA A 115 12.31 12.37 -16.13
CA ALA A 115 12.29 13.25 -17.32
C ALA A 115 13.60 14.02 -17.51
N ALA A 116 14.27 14.42 -16.42
CA ALA A 116 15.56 15.11 -16.47
C ALA A 116 16.68 14.18 -16.91
N GLY A 117 16.60 12.90 -16.53
CA GLY A 117 17.62 11.91 -16.85
C GLY A 117 18.99 12.21 -16.20
N GLY A 118 20.03 11.52 -16.68
CA GLY A 118 21.39 11.72 -16.20
C GLY A 118 21.64 11.13 -14.81
N LYS A 119 22.65 11.66 -14.09
CA LYS A 119 23.10 11.08 -12.82
C LYS A 119 22.15 11.25 -11.64
N GLU A 120 21.24 12.22 -11.71
CA GLU A 120 20.25 12.50 -10.68
C GLU A 120 19.00 11.63 -10.84
N ALA A 121 18.82 10.97 -12.00
CA ALA A 121 17.71 10.04 -12.22
C ALA A 121 17.94 8.74 -11.46
N PRO A 122 16.87 8.10 -10.96
CA PRO A 122 17.00 6.78 -10.34
C PRO A 122 17.46 5.74 -11.36
N ASP A 123 18.29 4.78 -10.91
CA ASP A 123 18.53 3.54 -11.62
C ASP A 123 17.42 2.52 -11.36
N LEU A 124 17.01 2.43 -10.09
CA LEU A 124 15.87 1.63 -9.62
C LEU A 124 14.90 2.51 -8.88
N TYR A 125 13.60 2.33 -9.12
CA TYR A 125 12.55 3.05 -8.42
C TYR A 125 11.36 2.17 -8.08
N CYS A 126 10.64 2.56 -7.05
CA CYS A 126 9.50 1.83 -6.53
C CYS A 126 8.20 2.56 -6.85
N ALA A 127 7.14 1.81 -7.11
CA ALA A 127 5.81 2.34 -7.27
C ALA A 127 4.80 1.51 -6.47
N GLU A 128 3.90 2.18 -5.76
CA GLU A 128 2.83 1.58 -4.99
C GLU A 128 1.62 1.30 -5.89
N ALA A 129 0.79 0.33 -5.51
CA ALA A 129 -0.39 -0.11 -6.28
C ALA A 129 -1.27 1.03 -6.77
N ALA A 130 -1.47 2.06 -5.97
CA ALA A 130 -2.33 3.20 -6.28
C ALA A 130 -1.86 4.02 -7.50
N PHE A 131 -0.55 4.01 -7.79
CA PHE A 131 0.02 4.81 -8.87
C PHE A 131 0.97 4.07 -9.82
N VAL A 132 1.23 2.78 -9.59
CA VAL A 132 2.17 2.00 -10.40
C VAL A 132 1.81 1.99 -11.88
N LEU A 133 0.52 1.99 -12.21
CA LEU A 133 0.04 1.94 -13.59
C LEU A 133 0.49 3.15 -14.43
N LYS A 134 0.74 4.30 -13.82
CA LYS A 134 1.37 5.44 -14.48
C LYS A 134 2.74 5.08 -15.06
N TYR A 135 3.52 4.28 -14.35
CA TYR A 135 4.88 3.91 -14.70
C TYR A 135 5.00 2.60 -15.48
N THR A 136 3.97 1.75 -15.44
CA THR A 136 3.98 0.50 -16.20
C THR A 136 3.18 0.59 -17.51
N GLN A 137 2.07 1.33 -17.54
CA GLN A 137 1.14 1.36 -18.67
C GLN A 137 0.74 2.77 -19.11
N GLY A 138 0.90 3.77 -18.23
CA GLY A 138 0.46 5.15 -18.42
C GLY A 138 1.54 6.08 -18.97
N ASP A 139 1.41 7.37 -18.65
CA ASP A 139 2.17 8.48 -19.23
C ASP A 139 3.67 8.42 -18.96
N ALA A 140 4.10 7.76 -17.90
CA ALA A 140 5.51 7.59 -17.53
C ALA A 140 6.10 6.21 -17.91
N SER A 141 5.34 5.35 -18.59
CA SER A 141 5.76 3.97 -18.91
C SER A 141 6.98 3.90 -19.84
N GLN A 142 7.27 4.96 -20.61
CA GLN A 142 8.45 5.02 -21.46
C GLN A 142 9.78 4.95 -20.68
N TYR A 143 9.78 5.28 -19.39
CA TYR A 143 10.98 5.27 -18.55
C TYR A 143 11.28 3.89 -17.95
N ALA A 144 10.30 2.97 -17.92
CA ALA A 144 10.48 1.64 -17.35
C ALA A 144 11.22 0.71 -18.31
N CYS A 145 12.24 0.02 -17.79
CA CYS A 145 13.02 -0.96 -18.52
C CYS A 145 12.31 -2.32 -18.53
N PRO A 146 12.11 -2.96 -19.70
CA PRO A 146 11.68 -4.36 -19.73
C PRO A 146 12.66 -5.26 -18.98
N TYR A 147 12.18 -6.12 -18.11
CA TYR A 147 13.01 -7.03 -17.31
C TYR A 147 13.87 -7.96 -18.17
N LYS A 148 13.39 -8.34 -19.36
CA LYS A 148 14.19 -9.10 -20.34
C LYS A 148 15.47 -8.36 -20.77
N ASP A 149 15.45 -7.01 -20.78
CA ASP A 149 16.60 -6.18 -21.16
C ASP A 149 17.60 -6.02 -20.00
N LEU A 150 17.23 -6.48 -18.79
CA LEU A 150 18.08 -6.59 -17.60
C LEU A 150 18.75 -7.99 -17.49
N GLY A 151 18.58 -8.87 -18.48
CA GLY A 151 19.11 -10.21 -18.45
C GLY A 151 18.30 -11.23 -17.64
N ILE A 152 17.06 -10.88 -17.26
CA ILE A 152 16.16 -11.76 -16.49
C ILE A 152 15.38 -12.65 -17.45
N ASP A 153 15.37 -13.97 -17.20
CA ASP A 153 14.44 -14.91 -17.86
C ASP A 153 13.06 -14.81 -17.21
N VAL A 154 12.31 -13.83 -17.68
CA VAL A 154 11.05 -13.41 -17.04
C VAL A 154 10.00 -14.50 -17.08
N ASP A 155 9.82 -15.15 -18.24
CA ASP A 155 8.79 -16.17 -18.43
C ASP A 155 9.05 -17.40 -17.55
N ALA A 156 10.31 -17.85 -17.51
CA ALA A 156 10.71 -18.95 -16.64
C ALA A 156 10.58 -18.56 -15.15
N GLY A 157 11.08 -17.38 -14.78
CA GLY A 157 11.02 -16.89 -13.40
C GLY A 157 9.59 -16.77 -12.86
N ILE A 158 8.69 -16.15 -13.62
CA ILE A 158 7.27 -16.01 -13.23
C ILE A 158 6.61 -17.38 -13.06
N LYS A 159 6.86 -18.29 -14.00
CA LYS A 159 6.30 -19.65 -13.97
C LYS A 159 6.84 -20.47 -12.80
N ASP A 160 8.15 -20.46 -12.58
CA ASP A 160 8.79 -21.27 -11.56
C ASP A 160 8.49 -20.75 -10.14
N ALA A 161 8.36 -19.42 -10.00
CA ALA A 161 7.94 -18.78 -8.76
C ALA A 161 6.42 -18.80 -8.55
N GLU A 162 5.63 -19.17 -9.55
CA GLU A 162 4.16 -19.10 -9.50
C GLU A 162 3.68 -17.73 -9.03
N ILE A 163 4.17 -16.65 -9.68
CA ILE A 163 3.89 -15.28 -9.29
C ILE A 163 2.39 -14.97 -9.43
N ALA A 164 1.81 -14.30 -8.43
CA ALA A 164 0.41 -13.90 -8.42
C ALA A 164 0.06 -13.09 -9.70
N GLN A 165 -0.89 -13.57 -10.48
CA GLN A 165 -1.17 -13.06 -11.84
C GLN A 165 -1.49 -11.56 -11.88
N TYR A 166 -2.23 -11.04 -10.89
CA TYR A 166 -2.58 -9.63 -10.87
C TYR A 166 -1.35 -8.71 -10.78
N THR A 167 -0.28 -9.15 -10.10
CA THR A 167 0.96 -8.36 -10.01
C THR A 167 1.68 -8.31 -11.35
N VAL A 168 1.63 -9.39 -12.11
CA VAL A 168 2.15 -9.48 -13.48
C VAL A 168 1.32 -8.63 -14.43
N ASP A 169 -0.01 -8.69 -14.35
CA ASP A 169 -0.92 -7.90 -15.19
C ASP A 169 -0.65 -6.39 -15.01
N ILE A 170 -0.50 -5.93 -13.77
CA ILE A 170 -0.18 -4.53 -13.43
C ILE A 170 1.23 -4.14 -13.90
N GLY A 171 2.19 -5.04 -13.77
CA GLY A 171 3.59 -4.82 -14.13
C GLY A 171 3.93 -5.01 -15.59
N THR A 172 2.95 -5.34 -16.45
CA THR A 172 3.13 -5.57 -17.89
C THR A 172 2.71 -4.32 -18.66
N ASN A 173 3.58 -3.81 -19.53
CA ASN A 173 3.33 -2.62 -20.32
C ASN A 173 2.43 -2.89 -21.55
N GLY A 174 2.12 -1.84 -22.33
CA GLY A 174 1.29 -1.91 -23.52
C GLY A 174 1.88 -2.76 -24.65
N ASP A 175 3.18 -3.03 -24.65
CA ASP A 175 3.87 -3.88 -25.63
C ASP A 175 3.88 -5.36 -25.21
N GLY A 176 3.37 -5.67 -24.01
CA GLY A 176 3.34 -7.01 -23.43
C GLY A 176 4.62 -7.40 -22.69
N ASP A 177 5.50 -6.46 -22.40
CA ASP A 177 6.73 -6.69 -21.66
C ASP A 177 6.50 -6.43 -20.16
N VAL A 178 7.01 -7.32 -19.32
CA VAL A 178 7.07 -7.09 -17.87
C VAL A 178 8.14 -6.04 -17.57
N VAL A 179 7.74 -4.94 -16.94
CA VAL A 179 8.60 -3.81 -16.58
C VAL A 179 8.65 -3.58 -15.06
N GLY A 180 7.84 -4.31 -14.31
CA GLY A 180 7.81 -4.25 -12.85
C GLY A 180 7.15 -5.49 -12.25
N LEU A 181 7.64 -5.98 -11.13
CA LEU A 181 7.01 -7.02 -10.32
C LEU A 181 7.02 -6.61 -8.85
N GLY A 182 5.98 -7.02 -8.13
CA GLY A 182 5.93 -6.92 -6.68
C GLY A 182 6.60 -8.12 -6.02
N TYR A 183 7.16 -7.93 -4.84
CA TYR A 183 7.64 -9.01 -3.98
C TYR A 183 6.58 -9.45 -2.97
N GLN A 184 5.61 -8.59 -2.66
CA GLN A 184 4.45 -8.89 -1.82
C GLN A 184 3.27 -9.35 -2.67
N ALA A 185 2.44 -10.24 -2.10
CA ALA A 185 1.11 -10.49 -2.59
C ALA A 185 0.11 -9.90 -1.62
N THR A 186 -0.74 -9.02 -2.11
CA THR A 186 -1.64 -8.19 -1.31
C THR A 186 -3.11 -8.53 -1.51
N GLY A 187 -3.40 -9.75 -1.97
CA GLY A 187 -4.75 -10.31 -1.94
C GLY A 187 -5.32 -10.26 -0.53
N GLY A 188 -6.59 -9.85 -0.41
CA GLY A 188 -7.19 -9.53 0.87
C GLY A 188 -7.99 -10.67 1.48
N ALA A 189 -7.99 -10.73 2.82
CA ALA A 189 -8.80 -11.60 3.65
C ALA A 189 -9.76 -10.76 4.52
N PHE A 190 -10.71 -11.41 5.17
CA PHE A 190 -11.42 -10.83 6.31
C PHE A 190 -10.69 -11.24 7.59
N ILE A 191 -10.13 -10.27 8.29
CA ILE A 191 -9.35 -10.42 9.52
C ILE A 191 -10.30 -10.15 10.68
N TYR A 192 -10.62 -11.16 11.49
CA TYR A 192 -11.72 -11.09 12.44
C TYR A 192 -11.30 -11.40 13.88
N ARG A 193 -12.06 -10.87 14.84
CA ARG A 193 -11.97 -11.14 16.27
C ARG A 193 -12.63 -12.47 16.61
N ARG A 194 -11.84 -13.46 17.05
CA ARG A 194 -12.30 -14.81 17.40
C ARG A 194 -13.33 -14.78 18.54
N SER A 195 -13.07 -13.98 19.57
CA SER A 195 -13.99 -13.86 20.72
C SER A 195 -15.36 -13.35 20.31
N ILE A 196 -15.43 -12.34 19.42
CA ILE A 196 -16.69 -11.80 18.91
C ILE A 196 -17.38 -12.82 18.01
N ALA A 197 -16.65 -13.49 17.10
CA ALA A 197 -17.20 -14.52 16.25
C ALA A 197 -17.79 -15.67 17.08
N LYS A 198 -17.08 -16.09 18.12
CA LYS A 198 -17.55 -17.14 19.04
C LYS A 198 -18.84 -16.77 19.74
N ASP A 199 -18.95 -15.54 20.25
CA ASP A 199 -20.18 -15.06 20.92
C ASP A 199 -21.34 -14.90 19.93
N ALA A 200 -21.07 -14.35 18.73
CA ALA A 200 -22.12 -14.04 17.76
C ALA A 200 -22.63 -15.27 16.99
N PHE A 201 -21.72 -16.13 16.55
CA PHE A 201 -22.01 -17.24 15.65
C PHE A 201 -21.89 -18.62 16.32
N GLY A 202 -21.34 -18.69 17.53
CA GLY A 202 -21.14 -19.94 18.28
C GLY A 202 -19.88 -20.70 17.88
N ASP A 203 -19.19 -20.29 16.82
CA ASP A 203 -17.96 -20.89 16.32
C ASP A 203 -17.02 -19.79 15.81
N ASP A 204 -15.73 -19.89 16.09
CA ASP A 204 -14.69 -18.95 15.72
C ASP A 204 -13.68 -19.52 14.71
N SER A 205 -13.97 -20.71 14.15
CA SER A 205 -13.13 -21.29 13.10
C SER A 205 -13.22 -20.46 11.81
N PRO A 206 -12.12 -20.38 11.03
CA PRO A 206 -12.11 -19.64 9.75
C PRO A 206 -13.23 -20.05 8.80
N GLU A 207 -13.53 -21.31 8.72
CA GLU A 207 -14.60 -21.87 7.88
C GLU A 207 -15.99 -21.44 8.34
N ALA A 208 -16.22 -21.42 9.65
CA ALA A 208 -17.51 -21.01 10.22
C ALA A 208 -17.73 -19.51 10.03
N VAL A 209 -16.72 -18.67 10.28
CA VAL A 209 -16.80 -17.23 10.09
C VAL A 209 -16.94 -16.86 8.62
N SER A 210 -16.14 -17.47 7.73
CA SER A 210 -16.28 -17.27 6.28
C SER A 210 -17.70 -17.61 5.81
N LYS A 211 -18.25 -18.73 6.24
CA LYS A 211 -19.63 -19.10 5.93
C LYS A 211 -20.65 -18.09 6.48
N ALA A 212 -20.45 -17.62 7.71
CA ALA A 212 -21.36 -16.67 8.36
C ALA A 212 -21.42 -15.32 7.64
N ILE A 213 -20.30 -14.86 7.08
CA ILE A 213 -20.22 -13.60 6.33
C ILE A 213 -20.42 -13.77 4.81
N GLY A 214 -20.62 -14.98 4.31
CA GLY A 214 -20.82 -15.28 2.90
C GLY A 214 -19.52 -15.33 2.07
N GLY A 215 -18.43 -15.86 2.65
CA GLY A 215 -17.13 -15.99 1.98
C GLY A 215 -17.23 -16.64 0.60
N GLY A 216 -16.60 -16.01 -0.41
CA GLY A 216 -16.56 -16.46 -1.80
C GLY A 216 -17.89 -16.34 -2.56
N SER A 217 -18.94 -15.76 -1.96
CA SER A 217 -20.28 -15.68 -2.59
C SER A 217 -20.41 -14.64 -3.71
N ASN A 218 -19.47 -13.71 -3.81
CA ASN A 218 -19.53 -12.52 -4.67
C ASN A 218 -20.81 -11.67 -4.42
N SER A 219 -21.33 -11.67 -3.18
CA SER A 219 -22.51 -10.92 -2.75
C SER A 219 -22.32 -10.38 -1.33
N TRP A 220 -22.97 -9.24 -1.05
CA TRP A 220 -23.03 -8.64 0.28
C TRP A 220 -24.22 -9.10 1.11
N ASP A 221 -25.13 -9.94 0.57
CA ASP A 221 -26.38 -10.29 1.25
C ASP A 221 -26.13 -11.00 2.58
N THR A 222 -25.37 -12.09 2.58
CA THR A 222 -25.03 -12.85 3.80
C THR A 222 -24.17 -12.02 4.77
N PHE A 223 -23.30 -11.13 4.24
CA PHE A 223 -22.53 -10.21 5.06
C PHE A 223 -23.43 -9.28 5.88
N PHE A 224 -24.49 -8.74 5.30
CA PHE A 224 -25.45 -7.90 6.02
C PHE A 224 -26.38 -8.70 6.95
N GLU A 225 -26.66 -9.98 6.66
CA GLU A 225 -27.34 -10.88 7.62
C GLU A 225 -26.47 -11.12 8.86
N ALA A 226 -25.17 -11.30 8.67
CA ALA A 226 -24.20 -11.37 9.77
C ALA A 226 -24.12 -10.05 10.56
N ALA A 227 -24.15 -8.90 9.87
CA ALA A 227 -24.16 -7.57 10.51
C ALA A 227 -25.39 -7.39 11.44
N GLU A 228 -26.58 -7.83 11.02
CA GLU A 228 -27.78 -7.80 11.86
C GLU A 228 -27.66 -8.72 13.09
N THR A 229 -27.06 -9.91 12.91
CA THR A 229 -26.78 -10.84 14.01
C THR A 229 -25.82 -10.21 15.04
N LEU A 230 -24.76 -9.57 14.56
CA LEU A 230 -23.76 -8.88 15.39
C LEU A 230 -24.36 -7.70 16.14
N LYS A 231 -25.16 -6.86 15.46
CA LYS A 231 -25.90 -5.75 16.06
C LYS A 231 -26.80 -6.22 17.21
N GLY A 232 -27.48 -7.35 17.04
CA GLY A 232 -28.30 -7.96 18.10
C GLY A 232 -27.51 -8.33 19.37
N LYS A 233 -26.19 -8.42 19.25
CA LYS A 233 -25.24 -8.67 20.35
C LYS A 233 -24.49 -7.40 20.82
N GLY A 234 -24.70 -6.26 20.16
CA GLY A 234 -24.03 -5.00 20.46
C GLY A 234 -22.67 -4.83 19.77
N TYR A 235 -22.42 -5.58 18.69
CA TYR A 235 -21.21 -5.51 17.89
C TYR A 235 -21.45 -4.84 16.53
N GLY A 236 -20.39 -4.27 15.94
CA GLY A 236 -20.35 -3.90 14.53
C GLY A 236 -19.65 -4.98 13.70
N ILE A 237 -19.91 -5.00 12.39
CA ILE A 237 -19.29 -5.95 11.49
C ILE A 237 -17.93 -5.47 10.97
N VAL A 238 -17.80 -4.17 10.69
CA VAL A 238 -16.57 -3.46 10.28
C VAL A 238 -16.46 -2.14 11.02
N SER A 239 -15.29 -1.52 10.99
CA SER A 239 -15.02 -0.24 11.67
C SER A 239 -15.65 0.95 10.93
N GLY A 240 -15.51 0.98 9.60
CA GLY A 240 -16.09 1.98 8.72
C GLY A 240 -16.44 1.41 7.35
N ASP A 241 -16.98 2.24 6.46
CA ASP A 241 -17.27 1.85 5.08
C ASP A 241 -16.01 1.68 4.23
N GLY A 242 -14.91 2.35 4.61
CA GLY A 242 -13.60 2.17 3.98
C GLY A 242 -13.11 0.73 4.01
N ASP A 243 -13.44 -0.04 5.06
CA ASP A 243 -13.04 -1.44 5.19
C ASP A 243 -13.56 -2.32 4.04
N ILE A 244 -14.74 -2.04 3.49
CA ILE A 244 -15.31 -2.82 2.38
C ILE A 244 -14.97 -2.25 0.99
N TRP A 245 -14.35 -1.05 0.92
CA TRP A 245 -14.17 -0.34 -0.35
C TRP A 245 -13.37 -1.14 -1.39
N HIS A 246 -12.23 -1.69 -1.01
CA HIS A 246 -11.37 -2.44 -1.95
C HIS A 246 -12.06 -3.70 -2.51
N ALA A 247 -12.92 -4.35 -1.70
CA ALA A 247 -13.73 -5.46 -2.17
C ALA A 247 -14.82 -5.00 -3.15
N VAL A 248 -15.42 -3.84 -2.93
CA VAL A 248 -16.38 -3.23 -3.88
C VAL A 248 -15.68 -2.86 -5.18
N GLU A 249 -14.54 -2.16 -5.10
CA GLU A 249 -13.74 -1.75 -6.26
C GLU A 249 -13.34 -2.95 -7.12
N ASN A 250 -12.77 -3.99 -6.52
CA ASN A 250 -12.31 -5.18 -7.22
C ASN A 250 -13.45 -6.07 -7.75
N SER A 251 -14.66 -5.95 -7.20
CA SER A 251 -15.83 -6.67 -7.70
C SER A 251 -16.36 -6.15 -9.03
N SER A 252 -15.94 -4.95 -9.43
CA SER A 252 -16.42 -4.25 -10.62
C SER A 252 -16.03 -4.99 -11.90
N ASP A 253 -16.98 -5.05 -12.85
CA ASP A 253 -16.76 -5.71 -14.13
C ASP A 253 -16.03 -4.78 -15.13
N LYS A 254 -16.06 -3.45 -14.88
CA LYS A 254 -15.39 -2.43 -15.69
C LYS A 254 -14.55 -1.52 -14.80
N GLY A 255 -13.46 -0.99 -15.37
CA GLY A 255 -12.67 0.07 -14.74
C GLY A 255 -13.41 1.41 -14.71
N TRP A 256 -12.83 2.38 -14.00
CA TRP A 256 -13.32 3.76 -14.04
C TRP A 256 -13.22 4.38 -15.44
N ILE A 257 -12.18 4.03 -16.17
CA ILE A 257 -11.94 4.53 -17.51
C ILE A 257 -12.10 3.38 -18.53
N VAL A 258 -13.04 3.54 -19.45
CA VAL A 258 -13.26 2.62 -20.56
C VAL A 258 -13.24 3.43 -21.86
N ASP A 259 -12.35 3.10 -22.77
CA ASP A 259 -12.15 3.81 -24.03
C ASP A 259 -11.98 5.33 -23.86
N GLY A 260 -11.24 5.74 -22.80
CA GLY A 260 -10.95 7.15 -22.48
C GLY A 260 -12.12 7.91 -21.83
N LYS A 261 -13.16 7.21 -21.40
CA LYS A 261 -14.36 7.80 -20.80
C LYS A 261 -14.59 7.30 -19.38
N LEU A 262 -15.04 8.21 -18.51
CA LEU A 262 -15.51 7.85 -17.18
C LEU A 262 -16.70 6.87 -17.28
N THR A 263 -16.59 5.78 -16.57
CA THR A 263 -17.63 4.74 -16.50
C THR A 263 -17.86 4.38 -15.04
N ILE A 264 -19.07 4.63 -14.55
CA ILE A 264 -19.46 4.21 -13.20
C ILE A 264 -20.03 2.78 -13.30
N ASP A 265 -19.24 1.80 -12.87
CA ASP A 265 -19.72 0.41 -12.82
C ASP A 265 -20.85 0.29 -11.79
N PRO A 266 -21.94 -0.45 -12.05
CA PRO A 266 -23.06 -0.59 -11.11
C PRO A 266 -22.65 -1.11 -9.72
N LYS A 267 -21.58 -1.91 -9.61
CA LYS A 267 -21.09 -2.41 -8.33
C LYS A 267 -20.36 -1.31 -7.54
N ARG A 268 -19.61 -0.42 -8.22
CA ARG A 268 -19.04 0.77 -7.58
C ARG A 268 -20.13 1.77 -7.20
N GLU A 269 -21.13 1.96 -8.05
CA GLU A 269 -22.27 2.82 -7.75
C GLU A 269 -23.05 2.31 -6.53
N ALA A 270 -23.19 0.98 -6.39
CA ALA A 270 -23.84 0.35 -5.24
C ALA A 270 -23.13 0.64 -3.90
N PHE A 271 -21.89 1.11 -3.90
CA PHE A 271 -21.19 1.49 -2.67
C PHE A 271 -21.90 2.63 -1.93
N LEU A 272 -22.57 3.55 -2.63
CA LEU A 272 -23.47 4.53 -2.01
C LEU A 272 -24.48 3.84 -1.07
N ASP A 273 -25.16 2.83 -1.57
CA ASP A 273 -26.22 2.13 -0.82
C ASP A 273 -25.63 1.20 0.25
N LEU A 274 -24.48 0.58 0.01
CA LEU A 274 -23.78 -0.26 0.99
C LEU A 274 -23.27 0.56 2.17
N SER A 275 -22.61 1.69 1.91
CA SER A 275 -22.14 2.62 2.94
C SER A 275 -23.30 3.18 3.76
N LYS A 276 -24.36 3.64 3.08
CA LYS A 276 -25.55 4.12 3.76
C LYS A 276 -26.23 3.04 4.60
N LYS A 277 -26.29 1.80 4.13
CA LYS A 277 -26.85 0.66 4.87
C LYS A 277 -26.04 0.35 6.13
N LEU A 278 -24.70 0.43 6.07
CA LEU A 278 -23.84 0.28 7.25
C LEU A 278 -24.21 1.33 8.30
N LYS A 279 -24.33 2.60 7.90
CA LYS A 279 -24.60 3.73 8.81
C LYS A 279 -26.02 3.72 9.35
N ASP A 280 -27.02 3.64 8.49
CA ASP A 280 -28.44 3.75 8.88
C ASP A 280 -28.87 2.60 9.83
N ASN A 281 -28.19 1.44 9.72
CA ASN A 281 -28.46 0.30 10.57
C ASN A 281 -27.49 0.17 11.76
N ASP A 282 -26.56 1.09 11.93
CA ASP A 282 -25.58 1.06 13.02
C ASP A 282 -24.72 -0.23 13.04
N TYR A 283 -24.27 -0.67 11.84
CA TYR A 283 -23.46 -1.88 11.67
C TYR A 283 -21.95 -1.64 11.82
N HIS A 284 -21.49 -0.40 11.98
CA HIS A 284 -20.10 -0.01 12.14
C HIS A 284 -19.94 1.12 13.17
N ASN A 285 -18.73 1.54 13.46
CA ASN A 285 -18.41 2.67 14.34
C ASN A 285 -18.30 4.00 13.60
N ASP A 286 -18.58 4.03 12.29
CA ASP A 286 -18.51 5.24 11.43
C ASP A 286 -17.10 5.86 11.40
N THR A 287 -16.06 5.02 11.45
CA THR A 287 -14.68 5.47 11.41
C THR A 287 -14.21 5.66 9.96
N GLN A 288 -13.09 6.33 9.82
CA GLN A 288 -12.35 6.39 8.56
C GLN A 288 -11.01 5.66 8.73
N ASP A 289 -10.63 4.91 7.71
CA ASP A 289 -9.34 4.25 7.61
C ASP A 289 -8.20 5.26 7.87
N TRP A 290 -7.16 4.83 8.59
CA TRP A 290 -5.99 5.62 8.97
C TRP A 290 -6.26 6.76 9.97
N GLN A 291 -7.44 6.82 10.59
CA GLN A 291 -7.77 7.78 11.64
C GLN A 291 -7.77 7.13 13.04
N GLU A 292 -7.71 7.95 14.07
CA GLU A 292 -7.65 7.52 15.47
C GLU A 292 -8.77 6.52 15.85
N GLY A 293 -10.00 6.75 15.35
CA GLY A 293 -11.14 5.88 15.62
C GLY A 293 -10.97 4.46 15.06
N TRP A 294 -10.38 4.34 13.88
CA TRP A 294 -10.09 3.07 13.24
C TRP A 294 -9.05 2.25 14.03
N PHE A 295 -7.99 2.92 14.50
CA PHE A 295 -6.99 2.29 15.38
C PHE A 295 -7.56 1.94 16.78
N ALA A 296 -8.48 2.75 17.32
CA ALA A 296 -9.16 2.45 18.56
C ALA A 296 -10.03 1.17 18.44
N ASP A 297 -10.66 0.95 17.29
CA ASP A 297 -11.43 -0.28 17.03
C ASP A 297 -10.53 -1.52 16.99
N MET A 298 -9.32 -1.43 16.42
CA MET A 298 -8.32 -2.52 16.43
C MET A 298 -7.92 -2.89 17.86
N LYS A 299 -7.79 -1.91 18.72
CA LYS A 299 -7.47 -2.06 20.13
C LYS A 299 -8.65 -2.59 20.97
N GLY A 300 -9.87 -2.50 20.43
CA GLY A 300 -11.10 -2.85 21.13
C GLY A 300 -11.62 -1.74 22.05
N GLU A 301 -11.19 -0.50 21.83
CA GLU A 301 -11.57 0.70 22.60
C GLU A 301 -12.61 1.58 21.88
N GLY A 302 -13.12 1.16 20.71
CA GLY A 302 -14.18 1.84 19.98
C GLY A 302 -15.53 1.83 20.71
N SER A 303 -16.53 2.51 20.14
CA SER A 303 -17.86 2.66 20.73
C SER A 303 -18.60 1.33 20.90
N LYS A 304 -18.33 0.37 20.02
CA LYS A 304 -18.73 -1.04 20.09
C LYS A 304 -17.59 -1.94 19.61
N GLY A 305 -17.56 -3.20 20.03
CA GLY A 305 -16.61 -4.18 19.50
C GLY A 305 -16.90 -4.44 18.02
N ILE A 306 -15.82 -4.46 17.21
CA ILE A 306 -15.90 -4.68 15.77
C ILE A 306 -15.47 -6.12 15.45
N LEU A 307 -16.27 -6.81 14.60
CA LEU A 307 -15.96 -8.17 14.23
C LEU A 307 -14.62 -8.23 13.45
N GLY A 308 -14.41 -7.36 12.45
CA GLY A 308 -13.18 -7.44 11.69
C GLY A 308 -12.95 -6.33 10.66
N PHE A 309 -11.87 -6.52 9.91
CA PHE A 309 -11.33 -5.61 8.91
C PHE A 309 -11.04 -6.38 7.62
N PHE A 310 -11.21 -5.73 6.48
CA PHE A 310 -10.77 -6.27 5.20
C PHE A 310 -9.33 -5.83 4.95
N GLY A 311 -8.43 -6.77 4.72
CA GLY A 311 -7.04 -6.41 4.45
C GLY A 311 -6.14 -7.57 4.04
N PRO A 312 -4.99 -7.24 3.44
CA PRO A 312 -3.93 -8.18 3.12
C PRO A 312 -3.05 -8.51 4.33
N ALA A 313 -2.04 -9.37 4.13
CA ALA A 313 -1.15 -9.79 5.20
C ALA A 313 -0.39 -8.61 5.86
N TRP A 314 0.04 -7.62 5.08
CA TRP A 314 0.71 -6.44 5.63
C TRP A 314 -0.17 -5.65 6.62
N LEU A 315 -1.50 -5.64 6.45
CA LEU A 315 -2.40 -4.98 7.40
C LEU A 315 -2.29 -5.62 8.80
N ILE A 316 -2.07 -6.95 8.86
CA ILE A 316 -1.84 -7.65 10.13
C ILE A 316 -0.57 -7.13 10.80
N ASN A 317 0.54 -7.15 10.08
CA ASN A 317 1.86 -6.92 10.64
C ASN A 317 2.16 -5.44 10.93
N TYR A 318 1.75 -4.54 10.01
CA TYR A 318 2.10 -3.12 10.09
C TYR A 318 1.02 -2.25 10.70
N THR A 319 -0.20 -2.78 10.88
CA THR A 319 -1.32 -1.96 11.33
C THR A 319 -2.06 -2.60 12.50
N LEU A 320 -2.61 -3.80 12.36
CA LEU A 320 -3.40 -4.43 13.42
C LEU A 320 -2.53 -4.81 14.63
N ALA A 321 -1.42 -5.48 14.42
CA ALA A 321 -0.56 -5.92 15.52
C ALA A 321 0.02 -4.74 16.33
N PRO A 322 0.55 -3.65 15.71
CA PRO A 322 1.01 -2.49 16.46
C PRO A 322 -0.10 -1.73 17.20
N ASN A 323 -1.34 -1.81 16.73
CA ASN A 323 -2.48 -1.08 17.30
C ASN A 323 -3.44 -1.94 18.11
N CYS A 324 -3.11 -3.21 18.40
CA CYS A 324 -3.98 -4.12 19.15
C CYS A 324 -3.94 -3.93 20.67
N GLY A 325 -3.04 -3.07 21.18
CA GLY A 325 -2.93 -2.76 22.61
C GLY A 325 -2.10 -3.77 23.42
N GLY A 326 -1.33 -4.64 22.76
CA GLY A 326 -0.43 -5.60 23.41
C GLY A 326 0.59 -6.18 22.44
N GLU A 327 1.58 -6.91 22.97
CA GLU A 327 2.65 -7.54 22.19
C GLU A 327 2.67 -9.08 22.36
N ALA A 328 1.82 -9.60 23.23
CA ALA A 328 1.74 -11.02 23.53
C ALA A 328 0.29 -11.51 23.63
N VAL A 329 0.08 -12.81 23.43
CA VAL A 329 -1.23 -13.45 23.53
C VAL A 329 -1.91 -13.13 24.86
N GLY A 330 -3.11 -12.54 24.77
CA GLY A 330 -3.92 -12.14 25.93
C GLY A 330 -3.70 -10.69 26.41
N GLU A 331 -2.83 -9.94 25.76
CA GLU A 331 -2.68 -8.49 25.97
C GLU A 331 -3.47 -7.74 24.91
N GLY A 332 -4.28 -6.77 25.32
CA GLY A 332 -5.18 -6.07 24.40
C GLY A 332 -6.02 -7.04 23.57
N THR A 333 -5.92 -6.94 22.26
CA THR A 333 -6.56 -7.87 21.32
C THR A 333 -5.59 -8.87 20.67
N TYR A 334 -4.30 -8.87 21.07
CA TYR A 334 -3.28 -9.76 20.50
C TYR A 334 -3.64 -11.24 20.77
N GLY A 335 -3.60 -12.05 19.71
CA GLY A 335 -3.92 -13.49 19.79
C GLY A 335 -5.43 -13.82 19.70
N ASP A 336 -6.30 -12.79 19.68
CA ASP A 336 -7.76 -12.95 19.50
C ASP A 336 -8.19 -12.77 18.02
N TRP A 337 -7.25 -12.84 17.10
CA TRP A 337 -7.53 -12.65 15.68
C TRP A 337 -7.50 -13.97 14.91
N GLY A 338 -8.22 -13.99 13.81
CA GLY A 338 -8.18 -15.04 12.79
C GLY A 338 -8.41 -14.43 11.42
N ILE A 339 -8.15 -15.17 10.36
CA ILE A 339 -8.43 -14.76 8.99
C ILE A 339 -9.27 -15.79 8.27
N CYS A 340 -10.15 -15.31 7.37
CA CYS A 340 -10.95 -16.17 6.53
C CYS A 340 -11.21 -15.54 5.16
N GLU A 341 -11.74 -16.33 4.22
CA GLU A 341 -12.15 -15.86 2.92
C GLU A 341 -13.26 -14.80 3.04
N PRO A 342 -13.09 -13.60 2.43
CA PRO A 342 -14.09 -12.55 2.44
C PRO A 342 -15.24 -12.85 1.47
N PRO A 343 -16.38 -12.14 1.54
CA PRO A 343 -17.49 -12.28 0.59
C PRO A 343 -17.05 -12.09 -0.86
N ILE A 344 -16.13 -11.16 -1.10
CA ILE A 344 -15.64 -10.75 -2.41
C ILE A 344 -14.12 -10.69 -2.36
N GLY A 345 -13.45 -11.29 -3.35
CA GLY A 345 -11.99 -11.24 -3.50
C GLY A 345 -11.53 -9.85 -3.91
N PHE A 346 -10.39 -9.42 -3.38
CA PHE A 346 -9.79 -8.10 -3.64
C PHE A 346 -8.28 -8.13 -3.41
N PHE A 347 -7.60 -7.05 -3.76
CA PHE A 347 -6.26 -6.75 -3.29
C PHE A 347 -6.18 -5.30 -2.81
N TRP A 348 -5.18 -4.99 -2.00
CA TRP A 348 -4.94 -3.64 -1.51
C TRP A 348 -3.44 -3.40 -1.29
N GLY A 349 -2.90 -2.38 -1.98
CA GLY A 349 -1.50 -2.00 -1.86
C GLY A 349 -0.54 -2.96 -2.57
N GLY A 350 0.71 -2.88 -2.19
CA GLY A 350 1.85 -3.59 -2.77
C GLY A 350 2.83 -2.66 -3.44
N THR A 351 4.08 -3.10 -3.53
CA THR A 351 5.18 -2.33 -4.12
C THR A 351 5.73 -3.06 -5.32
N TRP A 352 5.78 -2.36 -6.47
CA TRP A 352 6.45 -2.82 -7.68
C TRP A 352 7.84 -2.19 -7.77
N VAL A 353 8.82 -3.01 -8.16
CA VAL A 353 10.20 -2.61 -8.34
C VAL A 353 10.45 -2.42 -9.84
N LEU A 354 10.88 -1.23 -10.25
CA LEU A 354 11.11 -0.89 -11.65
C LEU A 354 12.55 -0.43 -11.85
N ALA A 355 13.12 -0.72 -13.02
CA ALA A 355 14.41 -0.18 -13.45
C ALA A 355 14.22 0.95 -14.46
N ASN A 356 15.07 1.96 -14.39
CA ASN A 356 15.10 3.01 -15.38
C ASN A 356 15.72 2.48 -16.68
N LYS A 357 15.02 2.67 -17.79
CA LYS A 357 15.46 2.24 -19.13
C LYS A 357 16.79 2.86 -19.56
N GLU A 358 17.06 4.08 -19.10
CA GLU A 358 18.29 4.83 -19.43
C GLU A 358 19.46 4.51 -18.49
N SER A 359 19.27 3.64 -17.47
CA SER A 359 20.37 3.21 -16.61
C SER A 359 21.43 2.46 -17.39
N GLU A 360 22.71 2.77 -17.13
CA GLU A 360 23.87 2.08 -17.67
C GLU A 360 24.21 0.80 -16.88
N HIS A 361 23.50 0.53 -15.77
CA HIS A 361 23.81 -0.53 -14.80
C HIS A 361 22.84 -1.72 -14.86
N LYS A 362 22.36 -2.05 -16.07
CA LYS A 362 21.28 -3.04 -16.29
C LYS A 362 21.58 -4.40 -15.69
N ASP A 363 22.81 -4.88 -15.81
CA ASP A 363 23.20 -6.19 -15.26
C ASP A 363 23.08 -6.22 -13.73
N ALA A 364 23.52 -5.15 -13.05
CA ALA A 364 23.41 -5.02 -11.60
C ALA A 364 21.95 -4.92 -11.14
N LEU A 365 21.14 -4.15 -11.86
CA LEU A 365 19.71 -4.03 -11.58
C LEU A 365 19.00 -5.37 -11.80
N GLY A 366 19.40 -6.13 -12.83
CA GLY A 366 18.86 -7.46 -13.09
C GLY A 366 19.14 -8.45 -11.95
N GLU A 367 20.36 -8.44 -11.38
CA GLU A 367 20.71 -9.27 -10.23
C GLU A 367 19.85 -8.92 -9.01
N ILE A 368 19.72 -7.63 -8.66
CA ILE A 368 18.92 -7.15 -7.50
C ILE A 368 17.44 -7.47 -7.70
N ILE A 369 16.88 -7.11 -8.86
CA ILE A 369 15.45 -7.27 -9.14
C ILE A 369 15.08 -8.75 -9.15
N ASN A 370 15.90 -9.61 -9.76
CA ASN A 370 15.66 -11.05 -9.75
C ASN A 370 15.65 -11.61 -8.32
N TRP A 371 16.60 -11.20 -7.48
CA TRP A 371 16.67 -11.62 -6.09
C TRP A 371 15.43 -11.16 -5.27
N ILE A 372 14.97 -9.94 -5.52
CA ILE A 372 13.77 -9.39 -4.83
C ILE A 372 12.49 -10.10 -5.29
N THR A 373 12.34 -10.36 -6.61
CA THR A 373 11.02 -10.64 -7.18
C THR A 373 10.82 -12.08 -7.67
N LEU A 374 11.88 -12.78 -8.08
CA LEU A 374 11.76 -14.08 -8.76
C LEU A 374 12.58 -15.21 -8.15
N ASP A 375 13.60 -14.91 -7.34
CA ASP A 375 14.39 -15.94 -6.68
C ASP A 375 13.59 -16.63 -5.59
N THR A 376 13.32 -17.93 -5.78
CA THR A 376 12.56 -18.77 -4.84
C THR A 376 13.44 -19.58 -3.92
N SER A 377 14.77 -19.44 -3.98
CA SER A 377 15.71 -20.14 -3.10
C SER A 377 15.58 -19.63 -1.65
N GLU A 378 16.21 -20.34 -0.71
CA GLU A 378 16.24 -19.91 0.70
C GLU A 378 17.03 -18.60 0.90
N ASP A 379 17.92 -18.26 -0.03
CA ASP A 379 18.67 -17.01 -0.05
C ASP A 379 17.89 -15.86 -0.73
N GLY A 380 16.84 -16.17 -1.50
CA GLY A 380 15.98 -15.19 -2.15
C GLY A 380 15.16 -14.37 -1.16
N LEU A 381 14.89 -13.11 -1.50
CA LEU A 381 14.16 -12.18 -0.62
C LEU A 381 12.80 -12.74 -0.19
N GLN A 382 12.00 -13.22 -1.15
CA GLN A 382 10.64 -13.68 -0.86
C GLN A 382 10.61 -14.84 0.14
N TYR A 383 11.58 -15.77 0.07
CA TYR A 383 11.66 -16.85 1.05
C TYR A 383 11.98 -16.31 2.45
N GLN A 384 12.96 -15.42 2.55
CA GLN A 384 13.33 -14.80 3.83
C GLN A 384 12.16 -13.99 4.41
N TRP A 385 11.43 -13.27 3.55
CA TRP A 385 10.28 -12.46 3.94
C TRP A 385 9.11 -13.32 4.44
N ALA A 386 8.78 -14.39 3.71
CA ALA A 386 7.71 -15.32 4.09
C ALA A 386 8.00 -16.06 5.40
N ASN A 387 9.27 -16.33 5.70
CA ASN A 387 9.66 -17.10 6.89
C ASN A 387 10.13 -16.21 8.07
N GLY A 388 10.11 -14.88 7.93
CA GLY A 388 10.56 -13.96 8.97
C GLY A 388 12.06 -14.03 9.26
N THR A 389 12.87 -14.50 8.29
CA THR A 389 14.33 -14.64 8.43
C THR A 389 15.10 -13.50 7.77
N TYR A 390 14.40 -12.55 7.18
CA TYR A 390 14.99 -11.36 6.56
C TYR A 390 15.80 -10.52 7.54
N ALA A 391 15.32 -10.37 8.77
CA ALA A 391 15.99 -9.69 9.88
C ALA A 391 15.80 -10.49 11.17
N ASP A 392 16.66 -10.24 12.17
CA ASP A 392 16.50 -10.82 13.50
C ASP A 392 15.15 -10.40 14.11
N GLY A 393 14.30 -11.37 14.43
CA GLY A 393 12.94 -11.12 14.90
C GLY A 393 11.98 -10.60 13.81
N GLY A 394 12.31 -10.83 12.54
CA GLY A 394 11.52 -10.41 11.39
C GLY A 394 10.11 -10.99 11.40
N THR A 395 9.17 -10.22 10.89
CA THR A 395 7.77 -10.60 10.72
C THR A 395 7.62 -11.44 9.46
N LYS A 396 6.76 -12.44 9.50
CA LYS A 396 6.34 -13.20 8.33
C LYS A 396 5.29 -12.41 7.56
N ASP A 397 5.37 -12.40 6.23
CA ASP A 397 4.39 -11.73 5.38
C ASP A 397 4.09 -12.57 4.14
N ALA A 398 2.94 -12.31 3.50
CA ALA A 398 2.59 -12.93 2.23
C ALA A 398 3.45 -12.35 1.10
N VAL A 399 3.95 -13.24 0.24
CA VAL A 399 4.82 -12.87 -0.88
C VAL A 399 4.16 -13.15 -2.21
N ALA A 400 4.66 -12.54 -3.29
CA ALA A 400 4.10 -12.71 -4.63
C ALA A 400 4.23 -14.13 -5.16
N SER A 401 5.24 -14.89 -4.69
CA SER A 401 5.49 -16.27 -5.08
C SER A 401 4.63 -17.26 -4.31
N ALA A 402 3.66 -17.89 -4.96
CA ALA A 402 2.90 -18.99 -4.38
C ALA A 402 3.79 -20.20 -4.10
N ALA A 403 4.80 -20.46 -4.95
CA ALA A 403 5.77 -21.52 -4.75
C ALA A 403 6.60 -21.34 -3.47
N VAL A 404 6.92 -20.11 -3.09
CA VAL A 404 7.58 -19.79 -1.82
C VAL A 404 6.62 -20.01 -0.65
N MET A 405 5.40 -19.45 -0.70
CA MET A 405 4.43 -19.61 0.39
C MET A 405 4.08 -21.08 0.64
N ALA A 406 3.99 -21.91 -0.42
CA ALA A 406 3.68 -23.35 -0.30
C ALA A 406 4.73 -24.14 0.50
N LYS A 407 5.98 -23.69 0.57
CA LYS A 407 7.07 -24.30 1.34
C LYS A 407 7.46 -23.55 2.61
N SER A 408 6.69 -22.53 2.98
CA SER A 408 6.96 -21.64 4.11
C SER A 408 5.93 -21.82 5.22
N ASP A 409 6.31 -21.47 6.44
CA ASP A 409 5.42 -21.49 7.61
C ASP A 409 4.89 -20.08 7.90
N GLY A 410 3.63 -19.83 7.52
CA GLY A 410 2.90 -18.58 7.77
C GLY A 410 2.18 -18.52 9.12
N THR A 411 2.54 -19.35 10.10
CA THR A 411 1.91 -19.37 11.43
C THR A 411 2.26 -18.11 12.20
N LEU A 412 1.24 -17.41 12.73
CA LEU A 412 1.38 -16.20 13.55
C LEU A 412 0.65 -16.35 14.89
N ASP A 413 1.33 -16.04 15.99
CA ASP A 413 0.72 -16.00 17.32
C ASP A 413 -0.39 -14.94 17.41
N PHE A 414 -0.26 -13.84 16.69
CA PHE A 414 -1.30 -12.81 16.55
C PHE A 414 -2.63 -13.40 16.06
N LEU A 415 -2.58 -14.38 15.17
CA LEU A 415 -3.74 -15.08 14.61
C LEU A 415 -4.16 -16.33 15.44
N GLY A 416 -3.71 -16.42 16.70
CA GLY A 416 -3.99 -17.59 17.54
C GLY A 416 -3.35 -18.88 17.02
N GLY A 417 -2.22 -18.76 16.32
CA GLY A 417 -1.50 -19.90 15.73
C GLY A 417 -2.01 -20.36 14.36
N GLN A 418 -2.87 -19.58 13.70
CA GLN A 418 -3.31 -19.88 12.34
C GLN A 418 -2.19 -19.62 11.32
N ASN A 419 -2.03 -20.54 10.35
CA ASN A 419 -1.20 -20.31 9.17
C ASN A 419 -1.95 -19.39 8.20
N MET A 420 -1.41 -18.22 7.93
CA MET A 420 -2.06 -17.23 7.07
C MET A 420 -1.98 -17.55 5.58
N PHE A 421 -0.97 -18.33 5.15
CA PHE A 421 -0.73 -18.58 3.73
C PHE A 421 -1.84 -19.39 3.07
N ASP A 422 -2.54 -20.26 3.83
CA ASP A 422 -3.68 -21.04 3.31
C ASP A 422 -4.82 -20.15 2.77
N ILE A 423 -4.99 -18.95 3.36
CA ILE A 423 -6.00 -17.97 2.95
C ILE A 423 -5.43 -17.03 1.90
N PHE A 424 -4.22 -16.45 2.11
CA PHE A 424 -3.67 -15.46 1.20
C PHE A 424 -3.29 -16.02 -0.17
N GLN A 425 -2.87 -17.27 -0.27
CA GLN A 425 -2.68 -17.92 -1.58
C GLN A 425 -3.98 -17.96 -2.41
N LYS A 426 -5.12 -18.26 -1.76
CA LYS A 426 -6.42 -18.21 -2.42
C LYS A 426 -6.83 -16.78 -2.77
N ALA A 427 -6.62 -15.84 -1.85
CA ALA A 427 -6.93 -14.43 -2.06
C ALA A 427 -6.20 -13.86 -3.28
N ASN A 428 -4.92 -14.19 -3.44
CA ASN A 428 -4.12 -13.74 -4.59
C ASN A 428 -4.66 -14.26 -5.94
N ALA A 429 -5.29 -15.42 -5.96
CA ALA A 429 -5.90 -15.98 -7.18
C ALA A 429 -7.19 -15.25 -7.60
N PHE A 430 -7.87 -14.56 -6.67
CA PHE A 430 -9.09 -13.80 -6.93
C PHE A 430 -8.84 -12.30 -7.17
N ALA A 431 -7.64 -11.81 -6.88
CA ALA A 431 -7.26 -10.42 -7.16
C ALA A 431 -7.22 -10.15 -8.67
N ASN A 432 -7.74 -8.99 -9.10
CA ASN A 432 -7.84 -8.62 -10.50
C ASN A 432 -7.21 -7.24 -10.75
N GLY A 433 -6.11 -7.23 -11.52
CA GLY A 433 -5.41 -6.00 -11.91
C GLY A 433 -5.79 -5.45 -13.30
N LYS A 434 -6.72 -6.09 -14.04
CA LYS A 434 -6.93 -5.82 -15.47
C LYS A 434 -7.75 -4.57 -15.80
N ASN A 435 -8.59 -4.13 -14.86
CA ASN A 435 -9.53 -3.03 -15.06
C ASN A 435 -9.03 -1.69 -14.48
N LEU A 436 -7.76 -1.61 -14.11
CA LEU A 436 -7.17 -0.45 -13.47
C LEU A 436 -6.50 0.47 -14.48
N THR A 437 -6.40 1.75 -14.14
CA THR A 437 -5.70 2.78 -14.90
C THR A 437 -4.90 3.71 -13.99
N GLN A 438 -4.04 4.54 -14.56
CA GLN A 438 -3.29 5.56 -13.82
C GLN A 438 -4.15 6.60 -13.07
N TYR A 439 -5.46 6.65 -13.35
CA TYR A 439 -6.39 7.62 -12.77
C TYR A 439 -7.17 7.09 -11.57
N ASP A 440 -7.09 5.78 -11.30
CA ASP A 440 -7.99 5.10 -10.35
C ASP A 440 -7.85 5.65 -8.92
N GLU A 441 -6.64 5.96 -8.44
CA GLU A 441 -6.44 6.55 -7.11
C GLU A 441 -7.18 7.88 -6.95
N ALA A 442 -7.00 8.78 -7.92
CA ALA A 442 -7.65 10.09 -7.88
C ALA A 442 -9.18 9.96 -7.97
N ILE A 443 -9.67 9.11 -8.87
CA ILE A 443 -11.11 8.88 -9.06
C ILE A 443 -11.71 8.22 -7.82
N ASN A 444 -11.04 7.25 -7.20
CA ASN A 444 -11.47 6.62 -5.94
C ASN A 444 -11.61 7.65 -4.81
N GLY A 445 -10.65 8.56 -4.68
CA GLY A 445 -10.72 9.65 -3.71
C GLY A 445 -11.96 10.53 -3.92
N LEU A 446 -12.16 11.01 -5.16
CA LEU A 446 -13.32 11.83 -5.52
C LEU A 446 -14.66 11.10 -5.30
N TRP A 447 -14.70 9.79 -5.61
CA TRP A 447 -15.89 8.98 -5.38
C TRP A 447 -16.22 8.81 -3.90
N ARG A 448 -15.23 8.38 -3.11
CA ARG A 448 -15.41 8.18 -1.66
C ARG A 448 -15.82 9.46 -0.94
N ASP A 449 -15.34 10.63 -1.40
CA ASP A 449 -15.79 11.93 -0.86
C ASP A 449 -17.28 12.18 -1.09
N GLN A 450 -17.81 11.85 -2.24
CA GLN A 450 -19.24 11.98 -2.52
C GLN A 450 -20.07 10.96 -1.75
N VAL A 451 -19.58 9.73 -1.64
CA VAL A 451 -20.24 8.69 -0.82
C VAL A 451 -20.36 9.14 0.63
N ARG A 452 -19.30 9.73 1.22
CA ARG A 452 -19.33 10.25 2.60
C ARG A 452 -20.38 11.35 2.77
N GLN A 453 -20.47 12.30 1.86
CA GLN A 453 -21.46 13.39 1.92
C GLN A 453 -22.91 12.86 1.77
N TYR A 454 -23.13 11.89 0.90
CA TYR A 454 -24.43 11.22 0.77
C TYR A 454 -24.78 10.43 2.05
N THR A 455 -23.83 9.66 2.56
CA THR A 455 -24.03 8.84 3.77
C THR A 455 -24.27 9.71 5.01
N ALA A 456 -23.62 10.88 5.10
CA ALA A 456 -23.87 11.88 6.14
C ALA A 456 -25.25 12.58 6.01
N GLY A 457 -25.92 12.43 4.87
CA GLY A 457 -27.20 13.10 4.59
C GLY A 457 -27.03 14.57 4.17
N GLU A 458 -25.84 15.00 3.76
CA GLU A 458 -25.55 16.37 3.31
C GLU A 458 -26.07 16.61 1.89
N LYS A 459 -26.19 15.56 1.10
CA LYS A 459 -26.75 15.59 -0.26
C LYS A 459 -27.52 14.31 -0.58
N ASP A 460 -28.36 14.36 -1.59
CA ASP A 460 -29.03 13.17 -2.13
C ASP A 460 -28.11 12.37 -3.06
N ARG A 461 -28.57 11.17 -3.44
CA ARG A 461 -27.81 10.21 -4.23
C ARG A 461 -27.47 10.75 -5.63
N ASP A 462 -28.43 11.37 -6.29
CA ASP A 462 -28.24 11.87 -7.65
C ASP A 462 -27.27 13.06 -7.66
N ALA A 463 -27.37 13.96 -6.67
CA ALA A 463 -26.43 15.05 -6.48
C ALA A 463 -25.01 14.55 -6.19
N ALA A 464 -24.85 13.48 -5.41
CA ALA A 464 -23.53 12.89 -5.16
C ALA A 464 -22.89 12.37 -6.47
N ILE A 465 -23.66 11.72 -7.33
CA ILE A 465 -23.18 11.20 -8.61
C ILE A 465 -22.83 12.34 -9.59
N GLU A 466 -23.65 13.38 -9.69
CA GLU A 466 -23.40 14.52 -10.57
C GLU A 466 -22.19 15.34 -10.09
N ASP A 467 -22.04 15.58 -8.79
CA ASP A 467 -20.87 16.26 -8.24
C ASP A 467 -19.59 15.43 -8.45
N PHE A 468 -19.68 14.09 -8.33
CA PHE A 468 -18.56 13.21 -8.65
C PHE A 468 -18.12 13.38 -10.12
N LYS A 469 -19.06 13.32 -11.07
CA LYS A 469 -18.76 13.51 -12.48
C LYS A 469 -18.13 14.87 -12.76
N SER A 470 -18.68 15.93 -12.16
CA SER A 470 -18.11 17.29 -12.27
C SER A 470 -16.68 17.34 -11.74
N ASN A 471 -16.43 16.79 -10.56
CA ASN A 471 -15.11 16.79 -9.94
C ASN A 471 -14.08 16.01 -10.77
N VAL A 472 -14.46 14.89 -11.36
CA VAL A 472 -13.58 14.14 -12.29
C VAL A 472 -13.27 14.97 -13.54
N SER A 473 -14.29 15.59 -14.14
CA SER A 473 -14.11 16.44 -15.33
C SER A 473 -13.23 17.65 -15.07
N ASP A 474 -13.29 18.21 -13.87
CA ASP A 474 -12.52 19.41 -13.47
C ASP A 474 -11.07 19.06 -13.08
N SER A 475 -10.82 17.83 -12.64
CA SER A 475 -9.53 17.45 -12.06
C SER A 475 -8.65 16.59 -13.00
N LEU A 476 -9.27 15.86 -13.96
CA LEU A 476 -8.58 14.87 -14.77
C LEU A 476 -8.86 15.08 -16.27
N ASP A 477 -7.88 14.74 -17.10
CA ASP A 477 -8.02 14.78 -18.57
C ASP A 477 -8.71 13.49 -19.07
N VAL A 478 -9.97 13.30 -18.69
CA VAL A 478 -10.82 12.18 -19.10
C VAL A 478 -12.18 12.69 -19.59
N THR A 479 -12.78 11.99 -20.54
CA THR A 479 -14.11 12.35 -21.03
C THR A 479 -15.18 11.93 -20.02
N VAL A 480 -16.07 12.86 -19.66
CA VAL A 480 -17.23 12.63 -18.79
C VAL A 480 -18.50 12.92 -19.57
N ASP A 481 -19.41 11.93 -19.66
CA ASP A 481 -20.72 12.05 -20.36
C ASP A 481 -21.86 12.39 -19.38
#